data_4b31a2dee2998b906f3e674fdef935fe
#
_entry.id   4b31a2dee2998b906f3e674fdef935fe
#
_cell.length_a   1.000
_cell.length_b   1.000
_cell.length_c   1.000
_cell.angle_alpha   90.00
_cell.angle_beta   90.00
_cell.angle_gamma   90.00
#
_symmetry.space_group_name_H-M   'P 1'
#
loop_
_entity.id
_entity.type
_entity.pdbx_description
1 polymer ?
#
loop_
_entity_poly.entity_id
_entity_poly.type
_entity_poly.pdbx_seq_one_letter_code
_entity_poly.pdbx_strand_id
1 'polypeptide(L)'
;VCRRLARQGYQAIAPNLYQRQGDPAGIENVPDILAKIVSKVADAQVMSDLDTAAAWAAAHGGDASRLGITGFCWGGRITWLYAAHKPGLRAGVAWYGRLTGVASPLTPAHPIDVVAQITAPVLGLYGAKDQGIPVSDVDDMRSDLLKAGKRAEFVVYPEAGHAFHADYRPSYRAAEAADGWGRLLAWFKANGM
;
A
#
# COMPACT_ATOMS: atom_id res chain seq x y z
N VAL A 1 -12.88 -1.21 -3.75
CA VAL A 1 -12.07 -2.02 -2.82
C VAL A 1 -12.87 -2.30 -1.55
N CYS A 2 -13.26 -1.29 -0.74
CA CYS A 2 -13.94 -1.49 0.55
C CYS A 2 -15.17 -2.40 0.47
N ARG A 3 -16.09 -2.17 -0.51
CA ARG A 3 -17.27 -3.04 -0.69
C ARG A 3 -16.90 -4.50 -1.02
N ARG A 4 -15.79 -4.73 -1.74
CA ARG A 4 -15.30 -6.09 -2.04
C ARG A 4 -14.76 -6.78 -0.78
N LEU A 5 -14.02 -6.05 0.06
CA LEU A 5 -13.53 -6.55 1.34
C LEU A 5 -14.69 -6.82 2.32
N ALA A 6 -15.67 -5.91 2.38
CA ALA A 6 -16.86 -6.09 3.23
C ALA A 6 -17.64 -7.36 2.86
N ARG A 7 -17.76 -7.71 1.57
CA ARG A 7 -18.36 -8.99 1.12
C ARG A 7 -17.58 -10.23 1.56
N GLN A 8 -16.33 -10.07 1.96
CA GLN A 8 -15.48 -11.13 2.52
C GLN A 8 -15.47 -11.14 4.07
N GLY A 9 -16.33 -10.32 4.68
CA GLY A 9 -16.46 -10.25 6.14
C GLY A 9 -15.55 -9.26 6.84
N TYR A 10 -14.79 -8.44 6.11
CA TYR A 10 -13.93 -7.41 6.71
C TYR A 10 -14.70 -6.11 6.98
N GLN A 11 -14.43 -5.48 8.10
CA GLN A 11 -14.73 -4.06 8.27
C GLN A 11 -13.65 -3.25 7.50
N ALA A 12 -14.05 -2.57 6.44
CA ALA A 12 -13.10 -1.90 5.53
C ALA A 12 -13.32 -0.39 5.50
N ILE A 13 -12.28 0.38 5.81
CA ILE A 13 -12.28 1.84 5.84
C ILE A 13 -11.26 2.38 4.84
N ALA A 14 -11.63 3.40 4.10
CA ALA A 14 -10.73 4.18 3.24
C ALA A 14 -10.78 5.64 3.69
N PRO A 15 -9.84 6.10 4.51
CA PRO A 15 -9.80 7.50 4.94
C PRO A 15 -9.42 8.41 3.76
N ASN A 16 -9.97 9.63 3.73
CA ASN A 16 -9.57 10.66 2.79
C ASN A 16 -8.27 11.33 3.27
N LEU A 17 -7.14 10.78 2.86
CA LEU A 17 -5.81 11.25 3.24
C LEU A 17 -5.44 12.62 2.66
N TYR A 18 -6.22 13.12 1.70
CA TYR A 18 -5.99 14.40 1.01
C TYR A 18 -6.85 15.56 1.55
N GLN A 19 -7.74 15.28 2.48
CA GLN A 19 -8.77 16.23 2.94
C GLN A 19 -8.20 17.62 3.31
N ARG A 20 -6.99 17.67 3.84
CA ARG A 20 -6.34 18.92 4.24
C ARG A 20 -5.59 19.62 3.10
N GLN A 21 -5.27 18.92 2.04
CA GLN A 21 -4.52 19.44 0.89
C GLN A 21 -5.41 19.84 -0.28
N GLY A 22 -6.62 19.32 -0.35
CA GLY A 22 -7.62 19.64 -1.36
C GLY A 22 -8.38 18.43 -1.87
N ASP A 23 -9.28 18.68 -2.82
CA ASP A 23 -10.10 17.66 -3.48
C ASP A 23 -9.51 17.32 -4.86
N PRO A 24 -9.10 16.06 -5.11
CA PRO A 24 -8.62 15.65 -6.43
C PRO A 24 -9.74 15.47 -7.47
N ALA A 25 -11.02 15.52 -7.08
CA ALA A 25 -12.15 15.17 -7.97
C ALA A 25 -12.28 16.08 -9.20
N GLY A 26 -11.74 17.30 -9.16
CA GLY A 26 -11.73 18.24 -10.28
C GLY A 26 -10.45 18.21 -11.14
N ILE A 27 -9.53 17.27 -10.88
CA ILE A 27 -8.25 17.21 -11.58
C ILE A 27 -8.25 16.02 -12.55
N GLU A 28 -8.16 16.31 -13.84
CA GLU A 28 -8.36 15.31 -14.90
C GLU A 28 -7.22 14.29 -15.01
N ASN A 29 -5.99 14.67 -14.67
CA ASN A 29 -4.82 13.80 -14.85
C ASN A 29 -4.06 13.53 -13.56
N VAL A 30 -3.45 12.35 -13.49
CA VAL A 30 -2.72 11.89 -12.31
C VAL A 30 -1.46 12.69 -12.02
N PRO A 31 -0.64 13.08 -13.00
CA PRO A 31 0.52 13.95 -12.74
C PRO A 31 0.15 15.22 -11.97
N ASP A 32 -0.95 15.87 -12.33
CA ASP A 32 -1.43 17.05 -11.64
C ASP A 32 -1.93 16.76 -10.21
N ILE A 33 -2.63 15.64 -10.01
CA ILE A 33 -3.02 15.20 -8.66
C ILE A 33 -1.77 15.00 -7.79
N LEU A 34 -0.76 14.33 -8.33
CA LEU A 34 0.50 14.11 -7.62
C LEU A 34 1.18 15.42 -7.28
N ALA A 35 1.32 16.33 -8.25
CA ALA A 35 2.02 17.60 -8.06
C ALA A 35 1.28 18.60 -7.16
N LYS A 36 -0.04 18.70 -7.30
CA LYS A 36 -0.84 19.73 -6.62
C LYS A 36 -1.33 19.33 -5.24
N ILE A 37 -1.54 18.03 -5.02
CA ILE A 37 -2.13 17.49 -3.78
C ILE A 37 -1.19 16.53 -3.08
N VAL A 38 -0.85 15.39 -3.69
CA VAL A 38 -0.14 14.29 -3.02
C VAL A 38 1.24 14.71 -2.54
N SER A 39 1.97 15.51 -3.32
CA SER A 39 3.30 16.03 -2.95
C SER A 39 3.30 16.93 -1.70
N LYS A 40 2.13 17.40 -1.26
CA LYS A 40 1.95 18.24 -0.07
C LYS A 40 1.51 17.45 1.16
N VAL A 41 1.30 16.15 1.01
CA VAL A 41 0.87 15.28 2.12
C VAL A 41 2.11 14.74 2.83
N ALA A 42 2.29 15.12 4.08
CA ALA A 42 3.39 14.61 4.90
C ALA A 42 3.14 13.15 5.31
N ASP A 43 4.17 12.31 5.26
CA ASP A 43 4.08 10.92 5.73
C ASP A 43 3.62 10.84 7.20
N ALA A 44 4.10 11.75 8.06
CA ALA A 44 3.67 11.82 9.46
C ALA A 44 2.16 12.07 9.61
N GLN A 45 1.58 12.93 8.75
CA GLN A 45 0.13 13.14 8.70
C GLN A 45 -0.59 11.85 8.33
N VAL A 46 -0.11 11.14 7.32
CA VAL A 46 -0.72 9.88 6.85
C VAL A 46 -0.69 8.82 7.94
N MET A 47 0.44 8.66 8.64
CA MET A 47 0.54 7.70 9.76
C MET A 47 -0.48 8.02 10.85
N SER A 48 -0.60 9.28 11.24
CA SER A 48 -1.58 9.74 12.24
C SER A 48 -3.03 9.52 11.80
N ASP A 49 -3.35 9.78 10.53
CA ASP A 49 -4.69 9.57 9.98
C ASP A 49 -5.08 8.08 9.95
N LEU A 50 -4.13 7.22 9.61
CA LEU A 50 -4.33 5.77 9.61
C LEU A 50 -4.48 5.24 11.03
N ASP A 51 -3.72 5.74 12.00
CA ASP A 51 -3.88 5.39 13.42
C ASP A 51 -5.26 5.80 13.93
N THR A 52 -5.72 7.00 13.56
CA THR A 52 -7.07 7.48 13.90
C THR A 52 -8.16 6.63 13.27
N ALA A 53 -8.00 6.24 12.00
CA ALA A 53 -8.93 5.35 11.32
C ALA A 53 -8.97 3.95 11.97
N ALA A 54 -7.83 3.41 12.37
CA ALA A 54 -7.74 2.14 13.08
C ALA A 54 -8.41 2.19 14.47
N ALA A 55 -8.18 3.26 15.21
CA ALA A 55 -8.82 3.49 16.51
C ALA A 55 -10.34 3.66 16.36
N TRP A 56 -10.78 4.37 15.33
CA TRP A 56 -12.20 4.51 15.03
C TRP A 56 -12.85 3.16 14.69
N ALA A 57 -12.18 2.33 13.87
CA ALA A 57 -12.66 1.00 13.53
C ALA A 57 -12.84 0.13 14.77
N ALA A 58 -11.85 0.13 15.66
CA ALA A 58 -11.91 -0.61 16.93
C ALA A 58 -13.10 -0.16 17.81
N ALA A 59 -13.36 1.15 17.89
CA ALA A 59 -14.48 1.70 18.65
C ALA A 59 -15.85 1.38 18.01
N HIS A 60 -15.89 0.97 16.74
CA HIS A 60 -17.10 0.70 15.98
C HIS A 60 -17.23 -0.79 15.56
N GLY A 61 -16.78 -1.70 16.40
CA GLY A 61 -16.96 -3.14 16.23
C GLY A 61 -15.86 -3.87 15.46
N GLY A 62 -14.79 -3.17 15.08
CA GLY A 62 -13.59 -3.78 14.53
C GLY A 62 -12.74 -4.46 15.58
N ASP A 63 -12.08 -5.54 15.20
CA ASP A 63 -11.12 -6.23 16.05
C ASP A 63 -9.71 -5.64 15.86
N ALA A 64 -9.25 -4.83 16.82
CA ALA A 64 -7.94 -4.21 16.79
C ALA A 64 -6.76 -5.22 16.73
N SER A 65 -6.98 -6.46 17.17
CA SER A 65 -5.97 -7.52 17.08
C SER A 65 -5.83 -8.12 15.68
N ARG A 66 -6.77 -7.79 14.78
CA ARG A 66 -6.82 -8.27 13.38
C ARG A 66 -6.80 -7.11 12.38
N LEU A 67 -5.95 -6.13 12.61
CA LEU A 67 -5.78 -4.98 11.75
C LEU A 67 -4.89 -5.33 10.54
N GLY A 68 -5.36 -5.04 9.34
CA GLY A 68 -4.58 -5.11 8.09
C GLY A 68 -4.66 -3.83 7.27
N ILE A 69 -3.75 -3.69 6.33
CA ILE A 69 -3.70 -2.56 5.41
C ILE A 69 -3.49 -3.03 3.97
N THR A 70 -4.15 -2.38 3.03
CA THR A 70 -3.83 -2.51 1.60
C THR A 70 -3.89 -1.16 0.92
N GLY A 71 -3.03 -0.94 -0.05
CA GLY A 71 -2.96 0.31 -0.79
C GLY A 71 -2.38 0.15 -2.19
N PHE A 72 -2.72 1.09 -3.07
CA PHE A 72 -2.40 1.07 -4.50
C PHE A 72 -1.56 2.30 -4.86
N CYS A 73 -0.56 2.13 -5.71
CA CYS A 73 0.31 3.22 -6.16
C CYS A 73 0.97 3.95 -4.95
N TRP A 74 0.69 5.23 -4.75
CA TRP A 74 1.12 5.94 -3.54
C TRP A 74 0.65 5.24 -2.26
N GLY A 75 -0.59 4.72 -2.23
CA GLY A 75 -1.09 3.91 -1.12
C GLY A 75 -0.33 2.60 -0.91
N GLY A 76 0.25 2.03 -1.96
CA GLY A 76 1.15 0.87 -1.85
C GLY A 76 2.46 1.22 -1.13
N ARG A 77 3.04 2.40 -1.41
CA ARG A 77 4.16 2.94 -0.63
C ARG A 77 3.77 3.13 0.84
N ILE A 78 2.61 3.72 1.10
CA ILE A 78 2.09 3.93 2.46
C ILE A 78 1.89 2.60 3.20
N THR A 79 1.48 1.54 2.52
CA THR A 79 1.35 0.20 3.12
C THR A 79 2.65 -0.28 3.73
N TRP A 80 3.79 -0.13 3.03
CA TRP A 80 5.11 -0.47 3.55
C TRP A 80 5.50 0.39 4.75
N LEU A 81 5.30 1.71 4.64
CA LEU A 81 5.62 2.64 5.74
C LEU A 81 4.76 2.37 6.99
N TYR A 82 3.48 2.07 6.80
CA TYR A 82 2.60 1.75 7.93
C TYR A 82 2.96 0.41 8.58
N ALA A 83 3.46 -0.56 7.81
CA ALA A 83 3.98 -1.82 8.35
C ALA A 83 5.24 -1.63 9.22
N ALA A 84 5.99 -0.56 8.99
CA ALA A 84 7.10 -0.15 9.86
C ALA A 84 6.64 0.68 11.06
N HIS A 85 5.57 1.47 10.88
CA HIS A 85 5.05 2.40 11.87
C HIS A 85 4.17 1.75 12.93
N LYS A 86 3.30 0.78 12.54
CA LYS A 86 2.21 0.26 13.38
C LYS A 86 2.56 -1.07 14.05
N PRO A 87 2.93 -1.07 15.34
CA PRO A 87 3.05 -2.33 16.10
C PRO A 87 1.70 -3.06 16.16
N GLY A 88 1.74 -4.37 15.97
CA GLY A 88 0.54 -5.21 16.00
C GLY A 88 -0.27 -5.24 14.70
N LEU A 89 0.15 -4.54 13.65
CA LEU A 89 -0.41 -4.75 12.31
C LEU A 89 -0.22 -6.21 11.90
N ARG A 90 -1.30 -6.88 11.47
CA ARG A 90 -1.27 -8.31 11.14
C ARG A 90 -0.77 -8.60 9.74
N ALA A 91 -1.12 -7.76 8.77
CA ALA A 91 -0.69 -7.93 7.39
C ALA A 91 -0.80 -6.64 6.58
N GLY A 92 0.11 -6.48 5.61
CA GLY A 92 0.02 -5.48 4.56
C GLY A 92 -0.05 -6.12 3.17
N VAL A 93 -0.77 -5.48 2.23
CA VAL A 93 -0.69 -5.82 0.80
C VAL A 93 -0.46 -4.55 -0.01
N ALA A 94 0.73 -4.43 -0.57
CA ALA A 94 1.19 -3.25 -1.29
C ALA A 94 1.12 -3.50 -2.82
N TRP A 95 0.27 -2.75 -3.52
CA TRP A 95 0.11 -2.85 -4.96
C TRP A 95 0.92 -1.76 -5.65
N TYR A 96 1.88 -2.14 -6.46
CA TYR A 96 2.73 -1.25 -7.26
C TYR A 96 3.10 0.06 -6.54
N GLY A 97 3.49 -0.08 -5.27
CA GLY A 97 3.95 1.04 -4.45
C GLY A 97 5.44 1.30 -4.64
N ARG A 98 5.82 2.56 -4.85
CA ARG A 98 7.23 2.95 -4.99
C ARG A 98 8.02 2.53 -3.74
N LEU A 99 9.19 1.94 -3.96
CA LEU A 99 10.05 1.40 -2.89
C LEU A 99 11.21 2.33 -2.54
N THR A 100 11.70 3.08 -3.53
CA THR A 100 12.85 3.98 -3.44
C THR A 100 12.45 5.41 -3.80
N GLY A 101 13.30 6.38 -3.49
CA GLY A 101 13.08 7.78 -3.90
C GLY A 101 14.02 8.74 -3.20
N VAL A 102 13.83 10.03 -3.49
CA VAL A 102 14.59 11.10 -2.85
C VAL A 102 13.84 11.57 -1.60
N ALA A 103 14.51 11.56 -0.46
CA ALA A 103 13.95 12.05 0.80
C ALA A 103 13.64 13.55 0.74
N SER A 104 12.58 13.96 1.41
CA SER A 104 12.20 15.37 1.58
C SER A 104 11.67 15.61 2.99
N PRO A 105 11.49 16.87 3.44
CA PRO A 105 10.90 17.14 4.74
C PRO A 105 9.51 16.52 4.95
N LEU A 106 8.71 16.35 3.88
CA LEU A 106 7.38 15.73 3.97
C LEU A 106 7.42 14.21 3.80
N THR A 107 8.44 13.70 3.13
CA THR A 107 8.64 12.27 2.86
C THR A 107 10.08 11.89 3.24
N PRO A 108 10.39 11.81 4.54
CA PRO A 108 11.76 11.69 5.02
C PRO A 108 12.39 10.32 4.74
N ALA A 109 11.58 9.31 4.46
CA ALA A 109 12.05 7.96 4.17
C ALA A 109 11.17 7.26 3.13
N HIS A 110 11.74 6.33 2.40
CA HIS A 110 11.04 5.43 1.50
C HIS A 110 10.99 4.01 2.10
N PRO A 111 10.17 3.09 1.58
CA PRO A 111 10.06 1.73 2.10
C PRO A 111 11.40 1.02 2.32
N ILE A 112 12.35 1.18 1.41
CA ILE A 112 13.69 0.57 1.52
C ILE A 112 14.47 1.10 2.73
N ASP A 113 14.28 2.35 3.10
CA ASP A 113 15.01 3.00 4.21
C ASP A 113 14.51 2.54 5.59
N VAL A 114 13.31 1.96 5.65
CA VAL A 114 12.65 1.54 6.90
C VAL A 114 12.53 0.02 7.05
N VAL A 115 13.26 -0.75 6.25
CA VAL A 115 13.23 -2.22 6.26
C VAL A 115 13.43 -2.79 7.67
N ALA A 116 14.39 -2.25 8.42
CA ALA A 116 14.68 -2.72 9.77
C ALA A 116 13.50 -2.55 10.75
N GLN A 117 12.67 -1.54 10.55
CA GLN A 117 11.51 -1.20 11.37
C GLN A 117 10.24 -1.98 11.00
N ILE A 118 10.19 -2.62 9.84
CA ILE A 118 9.00 -3.39 9.41
C ILE A 118 8.76 -4.54 10.40
N THR A 119 7.57 -4.55 10.99
CA THR A 119 7.15 -5.55 11.98
C THR A 119 6.05 -6.47 11.47
N ALA A 120 5.24 -6.00 10.54
CA ALA A 120 4.16 -6.77 9.95
C ALA A 120 4.59 -7.50 8.67
N PRO A 121 4.06 -8.70 8.37
CA PRO A 121 4.26 -9.36 7.09
C PRO A 121 3.61 -8.56 5.96
N VAL A 122 4.31 -8.38 4.83
CA VAL A 122 3.81 -7.63 3.67
C VAL A 122 3.91 -8.46 2.39
N LEU A 123 2.83 -8.47 1.62
CA LEU A 123 2.80 -8.97 0.25
C LEU A 123 2.94 -7.78 -0.72
N GLY A 124 3.97 -7.77 -1.53
CA GLY A 124 4.18 -6.81 -2.61
C GLY A 124 3.72 -7.37 -3.96
N LEU A 125 2.86 -6.64 -4.67
CA LEU A 125 2.33 -7.01 -5.98
C LEU A 125 2.78 -5.97 -7.01
N TYR A 126 3.65 -6.36 -7.93
CA TYR A 126 4.33 -5.46 -8.86
C TYR A 126 4.18 -5.93 -10.31
N GLY A 127 4.39 -5.02 -11.24
CA GLY A 127 4.43 -5.32 -12.67
C GLY A 127 5.83 -5.14 -13.23
N ALA A 128 6.32 -6.10 -14.03
CA ALA A 128 7.64 -6.04 -14.63
C ALA A 128 7.79 -4.93 -15.70
N LYS A 129 6.66 -4.46 -16.25
CA LYS A 129 6.62 -3.36 -17.24
C LYS A 129 6.32 -2.00 -16.61
N ASP A 130 6.42 -1.88 -15.28
CA ASP A 130 6.24 -0.59 -14.59
C ASP A 130 7.46 0.31 -14.81
N GLN A 131 7.26 1.39 -15.56
CA GLN A 131 8.34 2.34 -15.88
C GLN A 131 8.79 3.20 -14.68
N GLY A 132 7.99 3.27 -13.63
CA GLY A 132 8.27 4.06 -12.42
C GLY A 132 8.79 3.24 -11.25
N ILE A 133 8.75 1.89 -11.36
CA ILE A 133 9.21 0.96 -10.32
C ILE A 133 9.94 -0.19 -11.02
N PRO A 134 11.24 -0.05 -11.28
CA PRO A 134 12.01 -1.11 -11.93
C PRO A 134 12.06 -2.38 -11.08
N VAL A 135 12.16 -3.53 -11.73
CA VAL A 135 12.24 -4.84 -11.04
C VAL A 135 13.45 -4.89 -10.11
N SER A 136 14.54 -4.20 -10.45
CA SER A 136 15.71 -4.07 -9.56
C SER A 136 15.35 -3.52 -8.17
N ASP A 137 14.50 -2.49 -8.09
CA ASP A 137 14.06 -1.94 -6.80
C ASP A 137 13.28 -2.97 -5.98
N VAL A 138 12.48 -3.81 -6.67
CA VAL A 138 11.75 -4.92 -6.02
C VAL A 138 12.70 -5.98 -5.50
N ASP A 139 13.74 -6.31 -6.27
CA ASP A 139 14.75 -7.30 -5.90
C ASP A 139 15.65 -6.79 -4.76
N ASP A 140 16.03 -5.53 -4.77
CA ASP A 140 16.77 -4.88 -3.68
C ASP A 140 15.95 -4.90 -2.38
N MET A 141 14.69 -4.50 -2.44
CA MET A 141 13.79 -4.53 -1.28
C MET A 141 13.60 -5.95 -0.74
N ARG A 142 13.43 -6.94 -1.63
CA ARG A 142 13.34 -8.36 -1.25
C ARG A 142 14.60 -8.83 -0.55
N SER A 143 15.76 -8.49 -1.10
CA SER A 143 17.08 -8.84 -0.54
C SER A 143 17.27 -8.25 0.86
N ASP A 144 16.95 -6.98 1.04
CA ASP A 144 17.16 -6.28 2.31
C ASP A 144 16.19 -6.75 3.40
N LEU A 145 14.93 -7.04 3.04
CA LEU A 145 13.97 -7.66 3.95
C LEU A 145 14.43 -9.06 4.40
N LEU A 146 14.96 -9.87 3.46
CA LEU A 146 15.49 -11.18 3.78
C LEU A 146 16.70 -11.09 4.73
N LYS A 147 17.67 -10.22 4.47
CA LYS A 147 18.83 -9.96 5.33
C LYS A 147 18.42 -9.50 6.73
N ALA A 148 17.36 -8.68 6.81
CA ALA A 148 16.82 -8.19 8.07
C ALA A 148 15.90 -9.19 8.79
N GLY A 149 15.70 -10.39 8.24
CA GLY A 149 14.83 -11.43 8.82
C GLY A 149 13.34 -11.03 8.83
N LYS A 150 12.92 -10.16 7.90
CA LYS A 150 11.54 -9.68 7.81
C LYS A 150 10.70 -10.60 6.93
N ARG A 151 9.43 -10.76 7.29
CA ARG A 151 8.50 -11.60 6.54
C ARG A 151 7.83 -10.81 5.43
N ALA A 152 8.21 -11.08 4.19
CA ALA A 152 7.58 -10.49 3.01
C ALA A 152 7.55 -11.47 1.84
N GLU A 153 6.56 -11.30 0.97
CA GLU A 153 6.46 -11.99 -0.31
C GLU A 153 6.31 -10.98 -1.44
N PHE A 154 6.83 -11.31 -2.61
CA PHE A 154 6.73 -10.48 -3.80
C PHE A 154 6.25 -11.30 -4.99
N VAL A 155 5.23 -10.78 -5.67
CA VAL A 155 4.78 -11.29 -6.96
C VAL A 155 5.03 -10.21 -8.01
N VAL A 156 5.78 -10.57 -9.05
CA VAL A 156 6.05 -9.70 -10.19
C VAL A 156 5.35 -10.29 -11.41
N TYR A 157 4.39 -9.55 -11.96
CA TYR A 157 3.64 -9.95 -13.15
C TYR A 157 4.37 -9.52 -14.41
N PRO A 158 4.83 -10.45 -15.26
CA PRO A 158 5.71 -10.15 -16.39
C PRO A 158 5.13 -9.14 -17.39
N GLU A 159 3.80 -9.22 -17.61
CA GLU A 159 3.11 -8.42 -18.63
C GLU A 159 2.40 -7.17 -18.05
N ALA A 160 2.43 -6.98 -16.73
CA ALA A 160 1.77 -5.87 -16.09
C ALA A 160 2.66 -4.62 -16.00
N GLY A 161 2.07 -3.47 -16.20
CA GLY A 161 2.66 -2.17 -15.91
C GLY A 161 2.10 -1.56 -14.63
N HIS A 162 2.34 -0.25 -14.43
CA HIS A 162 1.77 0.48 -13.29
C HIS A 162 0.24 0.47 -13.33
N ALA A 163 -0.39 0.40 -12.16
CA ALA A 163 -1.84 0.45 -11.98
C ALA A 163 -2.63 -0.68 -12.67
N PHE A 164 -2.03 -1.87 -12.82
CA PHE A 164 -2.68 -3.01 -13.48
C PHE A 164 -3.99 -3.48 -12.83
N HIS A 165 -4.27 -3.09 -11.58
CA HIS A 165 -5.54 -3.39 -10.90
C HIS A 165 -6.63 -2.35 -11.13
N ALA A 166 -6.32 -1.20 -11.73
CA ALA A 166 -7.26 -0.08 -11.90
C ALA A 166 -8.13 -0.29 -13.16
N ASP A 167 -9.33 -0.85 -12.99
CA ASP A 167 -10.25 -1.24 -14.05
C ASP A 167 -10.80 -0.07 -14.91
N TYR A 168 -10.56 1.15 -14.49
CA TYR A 168 -10.88 2.39 -15.23
C TYR A 168 -9.70 2.96 -16.03
N ARG A 169 -8.56 2.23 -16.12
CA ARG A 169 -7.36 2.68 -16.83
C ARG A 169 -6.98 1.75 -17.98
N PRO A 170 -6.33 2.28 -19.03
CA PRO A 170 -5.82 1.47 -20.13
C PRO A 170 -4.78 0.41 -19.70
N SER A 171 -4.09 0.65 -18.59
CA SER A 171 -3.12 -0.30 -18.01
C SER A 171 -3.75 -1.48 -17.26
N TYR A 172 -5.08 -1.56 -17.19
CA TYR A 172 -5.77 -2.64 -16.51
C TYR A 172 -5.46 -4.01 -17.11
N ARG A 173 -5.14 -4.97 -16.24
CA ARG A 173 -4.85 -6.35 -16.59
C ARG A 173 -5.77 -7.25 -15.77
N ALA A 174 -6.84 -7.72 -16.40
CA ALA A 174 -7.91 -8.44 -15.68
C ALA A 174 -7.42 -9.71 -14.98
N ALA A 175 -6.57 -10.50 -15.63
CA ALA A 175 -6.04 -11.74 -15.07
C ALA A 175 -5.12 -11.48 -13.86
N GLU A 176 -4.18 -10.55 -14.00
CA GLU A 176 -3.23 -10.18 -12.95
C GLU A 176 -3.95 -9.47 -11.77
N ALA A 177 -4.96 -8.66 -12.07
CA ALA A 177 -5.80 -8.03 -11.04
C ALA A 177 -6.63 -9.05 -10.26
N ALA A 178 -7.17 -10.08 -10.92
CA ALA A 178 -7.93 -11.14 -10.27
C ALA A 178 -7.02 -12.05 -9.42
N ASP A 179 -5.86 -12.46 -9.94
CA ASP A 179 -4.87 -13.25 -9.21
C ASP A 179 -4.37 -12.48 -7.97
N GLY A 180 -3.96 -11.22 -8.15
CA GLY A 180 -3.49 -10.39 -7.05
C GLY A 180 -4.56 -10.19 -5.97
N TRP A 181 -5.84 -10.06 -6.34
CA TRP A 181 -6.94 -10.01 -5.38
C TRP A 181 -7.11 -11.31 -4.61
N GLY A 182 -6.99 -12.45 -5.27
CA GLY A 182 -7.00 -13.77 -4.63
C GLY A 182 -5.86 -13.90 -3.62
N ARG A 183 -4.64 -13.47 -4.02
CA ARG A 183 -3.46 -13.46 -3.14
C ARG A 183 -3.63 -12.54 -1.94
N LEU A 184 -4.23 -11.36 -2.12
CA LEU A 184 -4.55 -10.46 -1.01
C LEU A 184 -5.42 -11.17 0.04
N LEU A 185 -6.51 -11.79 -0.39
CA LEU A 185 -7.41 -12.51 0.53
C LEU A 185 -6.72 -13.69 1.22
N ALA A 186 -5.94 -14.46 0.47
CA ALA A 186 -5.17 -15.57 1.01
C ALA A 186 -4.11 -15.08 2.02
N TRP A 187 -3.42 -13.97 1.72
CA TRP A 187 -2.43 -13.35 2.60
C TRP A 187 -3.03 -12.88 3.91
N PHE A 188 -4.16 -12.18 3.85
CA PHE A 188 -4.87 -11.72 5.02
C PHE A 188 -5.30 -12.91 5.89
N LYS A 189 -5.91 -13.92 5.30
CA LYS A 189 -6.33 -15.14 6.01
C LYS A 189 -5.14 -15.86 6.66
N ALA A 190 -4.03 -16.03 5.95
CA ALA A 190 -2.83 -16.71 6.44
C ALA A 190 -2.16 -15.97 7.61
N ASN A 191 -2.44 -14.67 7.77
CA ASN A 191 -1.92 -13.82 8.84
C ASN A 191 -2.96 -13.52 9.94
N GLY A 192 -4.05 -14.28 9.98
CA GLY A 192 -5.02 -14.24 11.08
C GLY A 192 -6.06 -13.12 11.00
N MET A 193 -6.32 -12.66 9.78
CA MET A 193 -7.36 -11.67 9.52
C MET A 193 -8.66 -12.31 9.05
#